data_175b3aed4cf0575e2410fcb121634daa
#
_entry.id   175b3aed4cf0575e2410fcb121634daa
#
_cell.length_a   1.000
_cell.length_b   1.000
_cell.length_c   1.000
_cell.angle_alpha   90.00
_cell.angle_beta   90.00
_cell.angle_gamma   90.00
#
_symmetry.space_group_name_H-M   'P 1'
#
loop_
_entity.id
_entity.type
_entity.pdbx_description
1 polymer ?
#
loop_
_entity_poly.entity_id
_entity_poly.type
_entity_poly.pdbx_seq_one_letter_code
_entity_poly.pdbx_strand_id
1 'polypeptide(L)'
;VNQFKDEVLAQHDTDKINLLFNNAGIGGGGSFVEGSREEWEKCFAVCWYGVYYCTRAFIDHIVSSEEGHIINTSSINGFWASLGGTPHTSYSAAKFAVKGFSEALIDDLRVNAPHVNVSVVMPGHIGTSIAENTGKILGGKRTEEDLEKIKENMIKMGLPVHNFSPEQIEQQIKENAEAFKNNAPTTSAQAAEIILSAVKRKEWRILVGDDAKAIDEWVRGAPEDAYNISFNGERREDI
;
A
#
# COMPACT_ATOMS: atom_id res chain seq x y z
N VAL A 1 13.56 -4.11 13.81
CA VAL A 1 13.98 -2.86 13.13
C VAL A 1 15.27 -2.33 13.76
N ASN A 2 15.38 -2.21 15.09
CA ASN A 2 16.62 -1.68 15.71
C ASN A 2 17.87 -2.51 15.37
N GLN A 3 17.78 -3.84 15.46
CA GLN A 3 18.88 -4.70 15.04
C GLN A 3 19.28 -4.46 13.58
N PHE A 4 18.29 -4.35 12.67
CA PHE A 4 18.55 -4.03 11.25
C PHE A 4 19.25 -2.67 11.09
N LYS A 5 18.82 -1.65 11.83
CA LYS A 5 19.49 -0.36 11.83
C LYS A 5 20.95 -0.47 12.28
N ASP A 6 21.21 -1.17 13.38
CA ASP A 6 22.57 -1.35 13.91
C ASP A 6 23.46 -2.11 12.93
N GLU A 7 22.92 -3.13 12.25
CA GLU A 7 23.62 -3.87 11.20
C GLU A 7 23.96 -2.99 9.99
N VAL A 8 23.02 -2.15 9.52
CA VAL A 8 23.26 -1.23 8.40
C VAL A 8 24.38 -0.23 8.74
N LEU A 9 24.31 0.41 9.92
CA LEU A 9 25.31 1.38 10.33
C LEU A 9 26.70 0.74 10.46
N ALA A 10 26.78 -0.43 11.07
CA ALA A 10 28.05 -1.16 11.23
C ALA A 10 28.61 -1.65 9.89
N GLN A 11 27.78 -2.18 8.99
CA GLN A 11 28.23 -2.72 7.70
C GLN A 11 28.76 -1.62 6.78
N HIS A 12 28.22 -0.43 6.85
CA HIS A 12 28.59 0.71 6.00
C HIS A 12 29.52 1.70 6.68
N ASP A 13 29.95 1.43 7.92
CA ASP A 13 30.83 2.30 8.72
C ASP A 13 30.36 3.76 8.69
N THR A 14 29.08 3.96 8.97
CA THR A 14 28.44 5.28 8.91
C THR A 14 27.48 5.47 10.07
N ASP A 15 27.35 6.71 10.50
CA ASP A 15 26.32 7.17 11.45
C ASP A 15 25.24 8.03 10.80
N LYS A 16 25.31 8.18 9.46
CA LYS A 16 24.42 9.05 8.68
C LYS A 16 23.64 8.28 7.63
N ILE A 17 22.37 8.60 7.46
CA ILE A 17 21.49 8.05 6.44
C ILE A 17 20.87 9.21 5.67
N ASN A 18 21.02 9.21 4.34
CA ASN A 18 20.49 10.25 3.47
C ASN A 18 19.10 9.94 2.93
N LEU A 19 18.81 8.65 2.63
CA LEU A 19 17.54 8.24 2.04
C LEU A 19 16.96 7.07 2.81
N LEU A 20 15.70 7.22 3.26
CA LEU A 20 14.92 6.15 3.85
C LEU A 20 13.67 5.89 3.01
N PHE A 21 13.63 4.74 2.34
CA PHE A 21 12.45 4.27 1.62
C PHE A 21 11.65 3.29 2.48
N ASN A 22 10.56 3.73 3.06
CA ASN A 22 9.59 2.88 3.73
C ASN A 22 8.61 2.31 2.70
N ASN A 23 9.03 1.27 2.00
CA ASN A 23 8.32 0.70 0.86
C ASN A 23 7.69 -0.68 1.15
N ALA A 24 8.12 -1.37 2.20
CA ALA A 24 7.56 -2.66 2.56
C ALA A 24 6.06 -2.58 2.82
N GLY A 25 5.31 -3.49 2.23
CA GLY A 25 3.86 -3.53 2.36
C GLY A 25 3.27 -4.83 1.81
N ILE A 26 2.10 -5.15 2.30
CA ILE A 26 1.27 -6.26 1.82
C ILE A 26 -0.14 -5.74 1.55
N GLY A 27 -0.90 -6.43 0.70
CA GLY A 27 -2.33 -6.21 0.59
C GLY A 27 -3.09 -6.97 1.69
N GLY A 28 -4.41 -7.06 1.60
CA GLY A 28 -5.23 -7.87 2.48
C GLY A 28 -6.02 -7.08 3.53
N GLY A 29 -6.44 -7.75 4.59
CA GLY A 29 -7.31 -7.17 5.63
C GLY A 29 -8.68 -6.77 5.08
N GLY A 30 -9.29 -7.64 4.29
CA GLY A 30 -10.50 -7.44 3.52
C GLY A 30 -11.71 -6.93 4.33
N SER A 31 -12.75 -7.77 4.48
CA SER A 31 -13.95 -7.42 5.24
C SER A 31 -13.65 -7.27 6.73
N PHE A 32 -14.16 -6.20 7.33
CA PHE A 32 -14.12 -6.02 8.79
C PHE A 32 -15.16 -6.91 9.51
N VAL A 33 -16.22 -7.27 8.81
CA VAL A 33 -17.32 -8.07 9.37
C VAL A 33 -17.00 -9.56 9.31
N GLU A 34 -16.46 -10.04 8.20
CA GLU A 34 -16.26 -11.48 7.92
C GLU A 34 -14.78 -11.90 8.01
N GLY A 35 -13.84 -10.94 8.01
CA GLY A 35 -12.41 -11.19 7.95
C GLY A 35 -11.80 -11.60 9.29
N SER A 36 -10.64 -12.25 9.23
CA SER A 36 -9.85 -12.60 10.41
C SER A 36 -9.27 -11.35 11.06
N ARG A 37 -9.44 -11.24 12.39
CA ARG A 37 -8.80 -10.19 13.20
C ARG A 37 -7.28 -10.24 13.08
N GLU A 38 -6.71 -11.43 13.08
CA GLU A 38 -5.27 -11.62 12.98
C GLU A 38 -4.71 -11.09 11.65
N GLU A 39 -5.35 -11.43 10.53
CA GLU A 39 -4.97 -10.93 9.22
C GLU A 39 -5.12 -9.41 9.12
N TRP A 40 -6.21 -8.88 9.70
CA TRP A 40 -6.45 -7.44 9.73
C TRP A 40 -5.33 -6.71 10.48
N GLU A 41 -5.02 -7.16 11.70
CA GLU A 41 -3.98 -6.57 12.54
C GLU A 41 -2.59 -6.73 11.90
N LYS A 42 -2.31 -7.86 11.28
CA LYS A 42 -1.03 -8.12 10.60
C LYS A 42 -0.84 -7.24 9.36
N CYS A 43 -1.88 -7.08 8.54
CA CYS A 43 -1.85 -6.16 7.40
C CYS A 43 -1.60 -4.71 7.87
N PHE A 44 -2.35 -4.26 8.87
CA PHE A 44 -2.17 -2.93 9.46
C PHE A 44 -0.76 -2.75 10.04
N ALA A 45 -0.26 -3.74 10.77
CA ALA A 45 1.06 -3.69 11.40
C ALA A 45 2.18 -3.58 10.36
N VAL A 46 2.15 -4.39 9.30
CA VAL A 46 3.16 -4.32 8.24
C VAL A 46 3.09 -2.97 7.51
N CYS A 47 1.90 -2.52 7.13
CA CYS A 47 1.74 -1.34 6.29
C CYS A 47 1.88 -0.01 7.05
N TRP A 48 1.52 0.04 8.35
CA TRP A 48 1.64 1.25 9.17
C TRP A 48 2.81 1.19 10.16
N TYR A 49 2.84 0.21 11.06
CA TYR A 49 3.91 0.15 12.05
C TYR A 49 5.28 -0.08 11.43
N GLY A 50 5.37 -0.73 10.26
CA GLY A 50 6.60 -0.82 9.49
C GLY A 50 7.17 0.56 9.18
N VAL A 51 6.34 1.46 8.64
CA VAL A 51 6.73 2.85 8.35
C VAL A 51 7.12 3.60 9.62
N TYR A 52 6.29 3.53 10.66
CA TYR A 52 6.53 4.21 11.91
C TYR A 52 7.83 3.75 12.59
N TYR A 53 8.02 2.44 12.75
CA TYR A 53 9.21 1.91 13.43
C TYR A 53 10.50 2.14 12.65
N CYS A 54 10.47 2.04 11.32
CA CYS A 54 11.65 2.34 10.52
C CYS A 54 11.99 3.83 10.59
N THR A 55 11.00 4.70 10.42
CA THR A 55 11.22 6.14 10.56
C THR A 55 11.78 6.47 11.94
N ARG A 56 11.19 5.93 13.01
CA ARG A 56 11.63 6.19 14.40
C ARG A 56 13.05 5.67 14.67
N ALA A 57 13.43 4.53 14.10
CA ALA A 57 14.76 3.96 14.28
C ALA A 57 15.86 4.73 13.55
N PHE A 58 15.55 5.32 12.39
CA PHE A 58 16.53 5.98 11.54
C PHE A 58 16.52 7.51 11.63
N ILE A 59 15.54 8.13 12.30
CA ILE A 59 15.34 9.58 12.26
C ILE A 59 16.58 10.37 12.74
N ASP A 60 17.24 9.95 13.81
CA ASP A 60 18.40 10.64 14.35
C ASP A 60 19.57 10.61 13.35
N HIS A 61 19.74 9.51 12.61
CA HIS A 61 20.76 9.34 11.57
C HIS A 61 20.45 10.13 10.30
N ILE A 62 19.16 10.39 10.02
CA ILE A 62 18.72 11.22 8.90
C ILE A 62 18.90 12.69 9.25
N VAL A 63 18.53 13.09 10.45
CA VAL A 63 18.67 14.47 10.92
C VAL A 63 20.14 14.88 11.08
N SER A 64 21.04 13.93 11.42
CA SER A 64 22.48 14.19 11.51
C SER A 64 23.19 14.27 10.15
N SER A 65 22.52 13.88 9.06
CA SER A 65 23.06 14.00 7.70
C SER A 65 22.97 15.46 7.21
N GLU A 66 23.78 15.80 6.21
CA GLU A 66 23.72 17.14 5.59
C GLU A 66 22.48 17.31 4.70
N GLU A 67 21.98 16.20 4.16
CA GLU A 67 20.80 16.13 3.31
C GLU A 67 20.06 14.83 3.63
N GLY A 68 18.80 14.93 4.03
CA GLY A 68 17.95 13.79 4.37
C GLY A 68 16.66 13.76 3.58
N HIS A 69 16.16 12.55 3.27
CA HIS A 69 14.86 12.39 2.64
C HIS A 69 14.17 11.10 3.11
N ILE A 70 12.96 11.24 3.63
CA ILE A 70 12.11 10.12 4.05
C ILE A 70 11.03 9.93 3.00
N ILE A 71 10.95 8.74 2.41
CA ILE A 71 10.02 8.40 1.34
C ILE A 71 9.08 7.30 1.83
N ASN A 72 7.83 7.65 2.11
CA ASN A 72 6.82 6.75 2.64
C ASN A 72 5.86 6.29 1.55
N THR A 73 5.76 4.98 1.33
CA THR A 73 4.85 4.41 0.35
C THR A 73 3.45 4.20 0.95
N SER A 74 2.54 5.11 0.63
CA SER A 74 1.11 4.98 0.84
C SER A 74 0.47 4.21 -0.34
N SER A 75 -0.62 4.68 -0.90
CA SER A 75 -1.39 4.13 -2.03
C SER A 75 -2.44 5.14 -2.45
N ILE A 76 -3.13 4.93 -3.57
CA ILE A 76 -4.44 5.56 -3.83
C ILE A 76 -5.41 5.27 -2.69
N ASN A 77 -5.28 4.10 -2.04
CA ASN A 77 -6.05 3.76 -0.84
C ASN A 77 -5.67 4.55 0.41
N GLY A 78 -4.73 5.48 0.32
CA GLY A 78 -4.44 6.48 1.35
C GLY A 78 -5.23 7.78 1.20
N PHE A 79 -6.01 7.94 0.12
CA PHE A 79 -6.93 9.06 -0.06
C PHE A 79 -8.31 8.62 -0.60
N TRP A 80 -8.43 7.37 -1.04
CA TRP A 80 -9.68 6.76 -1.47
C TRP A 80 -9.74 5.31 -0.97
N ALA A 81 -10.60 5.04 0.02
CA ALA A 81 -10.64 3.74 0.72
C ALA A 81 -11.50 2.69 -0.01
N SER A 82 -11.47 2.67 -1.33
CA SER A 82 -12.23 1.72 -2.15
C SER A 82 -11.32 0.99 -3.15
N LEU A 83 -11.72 -0.24 -3.49
CA LEU A 83 -11.19 -1.01 -4.61
C LEU A 83 -12.34 -1.53 -5.46
N GLY A 84 -13.22 -0.61 -5.93
CA GLY A 84 -14.33 -0.96 -6.78
C GLY A 84 -15.37 -1.87 -6.10
N GLY A 85 -15.57 -1.71 -4.79
CA GLY A 85 -16.57 -2.47 -4.03
C GLY A 85 -16.01 -3.67 -3.26
N THR A 86 -14.75 -4.02 -3.45
CA THR A 86 -14.11 -5.05 -2.64
C THR A 86 -13.71 -4.47 -1.28
N PRO A 87 -14.11 -5.09 -0.15
CA PRO A 87 -13.69 -4.65 1.17
C PRO A 87 -12.16 -4.67 1.32
N HIS A 88 -11.60 -3.57 1.87
CA HIS A 88 -10.14 -3.40 2.01
C HIS A 88 -9.79 -2.57 3.24
N THR A 89 -10.47 -2.85 4.34
CA THR A 89 -10.54 -1.96 5.51
C THR A 89 -9.20 -1.76 6.21
N SER A 90 -8.44 -2.82 6.46
CA SER A 90 -7.14 -2.73 7.14
C SER A 90 -6.10 -1.99 6.31
N TYR A 91 -5.98 -2.38 5.05
CA TYR A 91 -5.01 -1.77 4.13
C TYR A 91 -5.29 -0.28 3.94
N SER A 92 -6.54 0.07 3.66
CA SER A 92 -6.93 1.47 3.51
C SER A 92 -6.66 2.29 4.77
N ALA A 93 -7.06 1.78 5.94
CA ALA A 93 -6.78 2.44 7.23
C ALA A 93 -5.27 2.68 7.43
N ALA A 94 -4.44 1.67 7.15
CA ALA A 94 -2.98 1.80 7.24
C ALA A 94 -2.42 2.82 6.26
N LYS A 95 -2.90 2.84 5.00
CA LYS A 95 -2.40 3.75 3.96
C LYS A 95 -2.85 5.20 4.18
N PHE A 96 -4.03 5.44 4.74
CA PHE A 96 -4.43 6.75 5.26
C PHE A 96 -3.54 7.19 6.41
N ALA A 97 -3.22 6.29 7.36
CA ALA A 97 -2.30 6.58 8.46
C ALA A 97 -0.91 6.97 7.94
N VAL A 98 -0.37 6.25 6.96
CA VAL A 98 0.92 6.58 6.32
C VAL A 98 0.88 7.97 5.68
N LYS A 99 -0.19 8.29 4.94
CA LYS A 99 -0.35 9.62 4.31
C LYS A 99 -0.42 10.71 5.37
N GLY A 100 -1.31 10.59 6.36
CA GLY A 100 -1.48 11.59 7.42
C GLY A 100 -0.21 11.80 8.23
N PHE A 101 0.50 10.72 8.57
CA PHE A 101 1.80 10.81 9.24
C PHE A 101 2.85 11.53 8.38
N SER A 102 2.93 11.22 7.08
CA SER A 102 3.90 11.85 6.19
C SER A 102 3.65 13.35 6.04
N GLU A 103 2.39 13.76 5.91
CA GLU A 103 2.00 15.17 5.83
C GLU A 103 2.31 15.92 7.14
N ALA A 104 2.00 15.32 8.29
CA ALA A 104 2.34 15.90 9.58
C ALA A 104 3.87 16.01 9.80
N LEU A 105 4.62 14.99 9.33
CA LEU A 105 6.08 14.97 9.44
C LEU A 105 6.74 16.07 8.61
N ILE A 106 6.13 16.54 7.52
CA ILE A 106 6.61 17.68 6.73
C ILE A 106 6.68 18.94 7.61
N ASP A 107 5.62 19.22 8.37
CA ASP A 107 5.58 20.41 9.23
C ASP A 107 6.50 20.29 10.44
N ASP A 108 6.60 19.10 11.03
CA ASP A 108 7.53 18.83 12.12
C ASP A 108 8.99 19.04 11.68
N LEU A 109 9.40 18.43 10.58
CA LEU A 109 10.78 18.57 10.08
C LEU A 109 11.08 19.97 9.54
N ARG A 110 10.10 20.69 9.02
CA ARG A 110 10.30 22.11 8.64
C ARG A 110 10.78 22.95 9.79
N VAL A 111 10.35 22.65 11.02
CA VAL A 111 10.74 23.37 12.24
C VAL A 111 12.03 22.79 12.85
N ASN A 112 12.11 21.46 12.94
CA ASN A 112 13.13 20.79 13.74
C ASN A 112 14.36 20.31 12.94
N ALA A 113 14.20 20.09 11.63
CA ALA A 113 15.28 19.64 10.72
C ALA A 113 14.98 20.06 9.26
N PRO A 114 15.05 21.37 8.92
CA PRO A 114 14.58 21.91 7.64
C PRO A 114 15.35 21.43 6.40
N HIS A 115 16.48 20.76 6.59
CA HIS A 115 17.26 20.11 5.53
C HIS A 115 16.75 18.71 5.17
N VAL A 116 15.82 18.14 5.96
CA VAL A 116 15.23 16.83 5.72
C VAL A 116 13.89 16.97 4.98
N ASN A 117 13.78 16.28 3.85
CA ASN A 117 12.58 16.26 3.03
C ASN A 117 11.70 15.05 3.35
N VAL A 118 10.41 15.15 3.07
CA VAL A 118 9.47 14.03 3.15
C VAL A 118 8.71 13.90 1.85
N SER A 119 8.60 12.69 1.33
CA SER A 119 7.71 12.37 0.21
C SER A 119 6.71 11.28 0.62
N VAL A 120 5.46 11.47 0.24
CA VAL A 120 4.45 10.42 0.29
C VAL A 120 4.17 9.92 -1.13
N VAL A 121 4.43 8.65 -1.36
CA VAL A 121 4.21 7.97 -2.64
C VAL A 121 2.84 7.32 -2.63
N MET A 122 2.02 7.60 -3.62
CA MET A 122 0.65 7.09 -3.75
C MET A 122 0.47 6.39 -5.09
N PRO A 123 0.85 5.10 -5.17
CA PRO A 123 0.70 4.31 -6.38
C PRO A 123 -0.76 3.95 -6.65
N GLY A 124 -1.11 3.94 -7.94
CA GLY A 124 -2.27 3.24 -8.46
C GLY A 124 -2.00 1.73 -8.63
N HIS A 125 -2.51 1.15 -9.70
CA HIS A 125 -2.26 -0.25 -10.01
C HIS A 125 -0.89 -0.43 -10.67
N ILE A 126 0.06 -0.93 -9.89
CA ILE A 126 1.44 -1.18 -10.33
C ILE A 126 1.68 -2.68 -10.47
N GLY A 127 2.34 -3.09 -11.57
CA GLY A 127 2.69 -4.47 -11.88
C GLY A 127 3.78 -5.02 -10.96
N THR A 128 3.40 -5.37 -9.74
CA THR A 128 4.27 -5.97 -8.72
C THR A 128 3.74 -7.31 -8.24
N SER A 129 4.55 -8.06 -7.53
CA SER A 129 4.14 -9.33 -6.90
C SER A 129 3.44 -9.15 -5.56
N ILE A 130 2.85 -7.98 -5.27
CA ILE A 130 2.22 -7.71 -3.97
C ILE A 130 1.09 -8.70 -3.65
N ALA A 131 0.25 -9.06 -4.64
CA ALA A 131 -0.85 -10.00 -4.45
C ALA A 131 -0.34 -11.41 -4.08
N GLU A 132 0.69 -11.89 -4.80
CA GLU A 132 1.34 -13.16 -4.52
C GLU A 132 2.04 -13.17 -3.15
N ASN A 133 2.81 -12.12 -2.85
CA ASN A 133 3.54 -11.99 -1.58
C ASN A 133 2.60 -11.86 -0.39
N THR A 134 1.47 -11.18 -0.55
CA THR A 134 0.41 -11.11 0.48
C THR A 134 -0.09 -12.50 0.82
N GLY A 135 -0.39 -13.33 -0.18
CA GLY A 135 -0.81 -14.71 0.03
C GLY A 135 0.23 -15.55 0.79
N LYS A 136 1.53 -15.35 0.51
CA LYS A 136 2.62 -16.04 1.24
C LYS A 136 2.77 -15.58 2.69
N ILE A 137 2.53 -14.30 2.97
CA ILE A 137 2.73 -13.70 4.30
C ILE A 137 1.51 -13.90 5.20
N LEU A 138 0.30 -13.70 4.69
CA LEU A 138 -0.94 -13.85 5.43
C LEU A 138 -1.45 -15.29 5.44
N GLY A 139 -1.32 -16.00 4.31
CA GLY A 139 -1.81 -17.36 4.14
C GLY A 139 -0.75 -18.39 4.50
N GLY A 140 -1.04 -19.23 5.50
CA GLY A 140 -0.44 -20.56 5.57
C GLY A 140 -0.94 -21.46 4.43
N LYS A 141 -0.82 -22.78 4.56
CA LYS A 141 -1.60 -23.71 3.70
C LYS A 141 -3.09 -23.45 3.95
N ARG A 142 -3.80 -23.02 2.91
CA ARG A 142 -5.25 -22.85 2.99
C ARG A 142 -5.90 -24.21 3.24
N THR A 143 -6.82 -24.25 4.18
CA THR A 143 -7.69 -25.41 4.42
C THR A 143 -8.81 -25.44 3.37
N GLU A 144 -9.50 -26.56 3.26
CA GLU A 144 -10.70 -26.65 2.41
C GLU A 144 -11.77 -25.63 2.86
N GLU A 145 -11.90 -25.40 4.17
CA GLU A 145 -12.81 -24.39 4.73
C GLU A 145 -12.43 -22.96 4.30
N ASP A 146 -11.15 -22.64 4.26
CA ASP A 146 -10.68 -21.33 3.77
C ASP A 146 -11.00 -21.14 2.28
N LEU A 147 -10.80 -22.19 1.47
CA LEU A 147 -11.09 -22.16 0.04
C LEU A 147 -12.60 -22.04 -0.24
N GLU A 148 -13.45 -22.68 0.57
CA GLU A 148 -14.90 -22.53 0.43
C GLU A 148 -15.36 -21.11 0.78
N LYS A 149 -14.83 -20.50 1.87
CA LYS A 149 -15.10 -19.09 2.21
C LYS A 149 -14.65 -18.13 1.10
N ILE A 150 -13.48 -18.38 0.51
CA ILE A 150 -12.98 -17.57 -0.61
C ILE A 150 -13.92 -17.72 -1.82
N LYS A 151 -14.37 -18.93 -2.13
CA LYS A 151 -15.33 -19.22 -3.19
C LYS A 151 -16.66 -18.47 -2.97
N GLU A 152 -17.22 -18.52 -1.77
CA GLU A 152 -18.43 -17.76 -1.41
C GLU A 152 -18.25 -16.27 -1.67
N ASN A 153 -17.10 -15.70 -1.28
CA ASN A 153 -16.79 -14.29 -1.53
C ASN A 153 -16.66 -13.99 -3.03
N MET A 154 -16.03 -14.86 -3.80
CA MET A 154 -15.96 -14.73 -5.26
C MET A 154 -17.35 -14.72 -5.89
N ILE A 155 -18.26 -15.58 -5.40
CA ILE A 155 -19.66 -15.63 -5.85
C ILE A 155 -20.39 -14.33 -5.50
N LYS A 156 -20.25 -13.83 -4.26
CA LYS A 156 -20.81 -12.53 -3.83
C LYS A 156 -20.32 -11.37 -4.71
N MET A 157 -19.11 -11.47 -5.25
CA MET A 157 -18.53 -10.51 -6.19
C MET A 157 -18.98 -10.72 -7.64
N GLY A 158 -19.87 -11.66 -7.90
CA GLY A 158 -20.40 -11.97 -9.25
C GLY A 158 -19.51 -12.84 -10.12
N LEU A 159 -18.48 -13.48 -9.56
CA LEU A 159 -17.62 -14.39 -10.33
C LEU A 159 -18.32 -15.75 -10.53
N PRO A 160 -18.26 -16.36 -11.74
CA PRO A 160 -18.97 -17.58 -12.07
C PRO A 160 -18.23 -18.85 -11.58
N VAL A 161 -17.91 -18.92 -10.29
CA VAL A 161 -17.12 -20.00 -9.68
C VAL A 161 -17.95 -21.02 -8.88
N HIS A 162 -19.29 -21.03 -9.06
CA HIS A 162 -20.19 -21.90 -8.30
C HIS A 162 -19.81 -23.40 -8.33
N ASN A 163 -19.30 -23.87 -9.47
CA ASN A 163 -18.97 -25.28 -9.69
C ASN A 163 -17.47 -25.58 -9.55
N PHE A 164 -16.67 -24.64 -9.06
CA PHE A 164 -15.24 -24.86 -8.93
C PHE A 164 -14.92 -25.75 -7.73
N SER A 165 -13.98 -26.70 -7.94
CA SER A 165 -13.39 -27.47 -6.86
C SER A 165 -12.40 -26.59 -6.05
N PRO A 166 -11.99 -27.02 -4.83
CA PRO A 166 -10.97 -26.33 -4.06
C PRO A 166 -9.68 -26.07 -4.86
N GLU A 167 -9.21 -27.01 -5.64
CA GLU A 167 -8.02 -26.87 -6.49
C GLU A 167 -8.23 -25.82 -7.59
N GLN A 168 -9.42 -25.75 -8.16
CA GLN A 168 -9.76 -24.74 -9.17
C GLN A 168 -9.84 -23.35 -8.55
N ILE A 169 -10.34 -23.22 -7.32
CA ILE A 169 -10.31 -21.96 -6.58
C ILE A 169 -8.87 -21.52 -6.30
N GLU A 170 -8.01 -22.45 -5.87
CA GLU A 170 -6.59 -22.16 -5.63
C GLU A 170 -5.87 -21.73 -6.92
N GLN A 171 -6.17 -22.38 -8.03
CA GLN A 171 -5.66 -21.99 -9.35
C GLN A 171 -6.15 -20.59 -9.75
N GLN A 172 -7.43 -20.28 -9.56
CA GLN A 172 -8.00 -18.96 -9.86
C GLN A 172 -7.34 -17.85 -9.03
N ILE A 173 -7.01 -18.11 -7.76
CA ILE A 173 -6.29 -17.14 -6.92
C ILE A 173 -4.91 -16.85 -7.52
N LYS A 174 -4.18 -17.87 -7.99
CA LYS A 174 -2.88 -17.69 -8.64
C LYS A 174 -2.99 -16.89 -9.93
N GLU A 175 -3.94 -17.25 -10.78
CA GLU A 175 -4.20 -16.54 -12.04
C GLU A 175 -4.57 -15.07 -11.81
N ASN A 176 -5.38 -14.78 -10.80
CA ASN A 176 -5.71 -13.40 -10.43
C ASN A 176 -4.48 -12.63 -9.96
N ALA A 177 -3.59 -13.24 -9.18
CA ALA A 177 -2.34 -12.61 -8.74
C ALA A 177 -1.38 -12.34 -9.91
N GLU A 178 -1.28 -13.27 -10.86
CA GLU A 178 -0.50 -13.10 -12.09
C GLU A 178 -1.12 -12.01 -12.98
N ALA A 179 -2.44 -12.03 -13.15
CA ALA A 179 -3.15 -11.00 -13.92
C ALA A 179 -2.97 -9.61 -13.31
N PHE A 180 -3.05 -9.49 -11.98
CA PHE A 180 -2.77 -8.24 -11.28
C PHE A 180 -1.38 -7.69 -11.65
N LYS A 181 -0.37 -8.55 -11.69
CA LYS A 181 1.00 -8.16 -12.02
C LYS A 181 1.17 -7.81 -13.50
N ASN A 182 0.63 -8.67 -14.38
CA ASN A 182 0.94 -8.62 -15.81
C ASN A 182 0.07 -7.61 -16.58
N ASN A 183 -1.15 -7.34 -16.09
CA ASN A 183 -2.12 -6.45 -16.74
C ASN A 183 -2.13 -5.04 -16.14
N ALA A 184 -1.20 -4.72 -15.24
CA ALA A 184 -1.11 -3.40 -14.64
C ALA A 184 -0.78 -2.32 -15.68
N PRO A 185 -1.43 -1.15 -15.63
CA PRO A 185 -1.17 -0.05 -16.56
C PRO A 185 0.23 0.56 -16.38
N THR A 186 0.83 0.37 -15.19
CA THR A 186 2.17 0.87 -14.88
C THR A 186 3.05 -0.28 -14.40
N THR A 187 4.18 -0.49 -15.06
CA THR A 187 5.15 -1.51 -14.62
C THR A 187 5.92 -1.05 -13.38
N SER A 188 6.52 -1.99 -12.65
CA SER A 188 7.36 -1.67 -11.48
C SER A 188 8.58 -0.80 -11.85
N ALA A 189 9.16 -1.01 -13.04
CA ALA A 189 10.27 -0.18 -13.54
C ALA A 189 9.84 1.27 -13.79
N GLN A 190 8.73 1.48 -14.51
CA GLN A 190 8.17 2.81 -14.73
C GLN A 190 7.82 3.51 -13.41
N ALA A 191 7.22 2.77 -12.46
CA ALA A 191 6.92 3.31 -11.13
C ALA A 191 8.18 3.78 -10.40
N ALA A 192 9.26 2.98 -10.45
CA ALA A 192 10.53 3.34 -9.85
C ALA A 192 11.12 4.62 -10.48
N GLU A 193 11.09 4.77 -11.81
CA GLU A 193 11.56 5.97 -12.50
C GLU A 193 10.76 7.21 -12.10
N ILE A 194 9.42 7.11 -12.02
CA ILE A 194 8.56 8.21 -11.59
C ILE A 194 8.92 8.63 -10.16
N ILE A 195 9.02 7.66 -9.25
CA ILE A 195 9.33 7.92 -7.84
C ILE A 195 10.70 8.57 -7.70
N LEU A 196 11.76 7.97 -8.26
CA LEU A 196 13.12 8.48 -8.14
C LEU A 196 13.27 9.87 -8.77
N SER A 197 12.60 10.13 -9.89
CA SER A 197 12.61 11.45 -10.53
C SER A 197 11.93 12.49 -9.65
N ALA A 198 10.80 12.17 -9.02
CA ALA A 198 10.09 13.07 -8.11
C ALA A 198 10.87 13.30 -6.81
N VAL A 199 11.51 12.26 -6.25
CA VAL A 199 12.40 12.37 -5.08
C VAL A 199 13.58 13.32 -5.36
N LYS A 200 14.21 13.22 -6.54
CA LYS A 200 15.27 14.16 -6.95
C LYS A 200 14.80 15.62 -7.04
N ARG A 201 13.53 15.84 -7.39
CA ARG A 201 12.91 17.18 -7.41
C ARG A 201 12.35 17.60 -6.04
N LYS A 202 12.49 16.76 -5.01
CA LYS A 202 11.98 16.99 -3.64
C LYS A 202 10.46 17.18 -3.60
N GLU A 203 9.73 16.51 -4.48
CA GLU A 203 8.26 16.54 -4.48
C GLU A 203 7.72 15.80 -3.25
N TRP A 204 6.90 16.46 -2.46
CA TRP A 204 6.35 15.86 -1.26
C TRP A 204 5.20 14.86 -1.54
N ARG A 205 4.49 15.05 -2.66
CA ARG A 205 3.32 14.26 -3.06
C ARG A 205 3.55 13.63 -4.42
N ILE A 206 3.68 12.30 -4.45
CA ILE A 206 4.05 11.56 -5.64
C ILE A 206 2.94 10.59 -6.02
N LEU A 207 2.13 10.95 -7.01
CA LEU A 207 1.15 10.06 -7.64
C LEU A 207 1.85 9.20 -8.70
N VAL A 208 1.68 7.87 -8.64
CA VAL A 208 2.35 6.94 -9.55
C VAL A 208 1.32 6.18 -10.38
N GLY A 209 1.31 6.46 -11.67
CA GLY A 209 0.34 5.96 -12.65
C GLY A 209 -0.72 6.99 -13.01
N ASP A 210 -1.24 6.88 -14.22
CA ASP A 210 -2.28 7.80 -14.71
C ASP A 210 -3.64 7.51 -14.03
N ASP A 211 -3.88 6.28 -13.65
CA ASP A 211 -4.99 5.86 -12.81
C ASP A 211 -4.97 6.55 -11.44
N ALA A 212 -3.80 6.66 -10.80
CA ALA A 212 -3.66 7.37 -9.53
C ALA A 212 -4.01 8.86 -9.67
N LYS A 213 -3.59 9.50 -10.76
CA LYS A 213 -3.91 10.90 -11.04
C LYS A 213 -5.41 11.11 -11.28
N ALA A 214 -6.00 10.26 -12.12
CA ALA A 214 -7.42 10.34 -12.45
C ALA A 214 -8.31 10.16 -11.20
N ILE A 215 -7.99 9.18 -10.34
CA ILE A 215 -8.71 8.95 -9.09
C ILE A 215 -8.53 10.14 -8.13
N ASP A 216 -7.33 10.71 -8.04
CA ASP A 216 -7.08 11.87 -7.21
C ASP A 216 -7.87 13.09 -7.63
N GLU A 217 -7.89 13.38 -8.92
CA GLU A 217 -8.67 14.49 -9.49
C GLU A 217 -10.16 14.31 -9.20
N TRP A 218 -10.68 13.11 -9.41
CA TRP A 218 -12.07 12.79 -9.15
C TRP A 218 -12.43 12.93 -7.65
N VAL A 219 -11.68 12.27 -6.75
CA VAL A 219 -11.95 12.29 -5.29
C VAL A 219 -11.85 13.70 -4.72
N ARG A 220 -10.93 14.52 -5.22
CA ARG A 220 -10.78 15.92 -4.78
C ARG A 220 -11.82 16.84 -5.37
N GLY A 221 -12.33 16.51 -6.57
CA GLY A 221 -13.36 17.29 -7.23
C GLY A 221 -14.77 17.12 -6.62
N ALA A 222 -15.06 15.92 -6.10
CA ALA A 222 -16.36 15.60 -5.48
C ALA A 222 -16.16 14.56 -4.34
N PRO A 223 -15.58 14.97 -3.20
CA PRO A 223 -15.24 14.03 -2.12
C PRO A 223 -16.45 13.34 -1.51
N GLU A 224 -17.62 13.97 -1.51
CA GLU A 224 -18.87 13.39 -1.01
C GLU A 224 -19.39 12.26 -1.91
N ASP A 225 -19.06 12.32 -3.21
CA ASP A 225 -19.46 11.30 -4.19
C ASP A 225 -18.41 10.19 -4.37
N ALA A 226 -17.29 10.26 -3.65
CA ALA A 226 -16.14 9.38 -3.87
C ALA A 226 -16.44 7.88 -3.68
N TYR A 227 -17.50 7.52 -2.99
CA TYR A 227 -17.92 6.13 -2.74
C TYR A 227 -19.21 5.73 -3.46
N ASN A 228 -19.83 6.66 -4.18
CA ASN A 228 -21.07 6.43 -4.94
C ASN A 228 -20.82 5.83 -6.33
N ILE A 229 -19.56 5.67 -6.73
CA ILE A 229 -19.17 5.16 -8.05
C ILE A 229 -18.37 3.88 -7.86
N SER A 230 -18.70 2.85 -8.63
CA SER A 230 -17.90 1.62 -8.71
C SER A 230 -16.65 1.85 -9.55
N PHE A 231 -15.67 0.95 -9.46
CA PHE A 231 -14.39 1.06 -10.17
C PHE A 231 -14.54 1.13 -11.71
N ASN A 232 -15.62 0.62 -12.25
CA ASN A 232 -15.97 0.70 -13.68
C ASN A 232 -16.71 1.99 -14.06
N GLY A 233 -16.87 2.95 -13.15
CA GLY A 233 -17.50 4.25 -13.41
C GLY A 233 -19.04 4.24 -13.36
N GLU A 234 -19.67 3.12 -12.99
CA GLU A 234 -21.11 3.04 -12.80
C GLU A 234 -21.51 3.62 -11.45
N ARG A 235 -22.56 4.42 -11.41
CA ARG A 235 -23.14 4.93 -10.17
C ARG A 235 -23.75 3.79 -9.36
N ARG A 236 -23.44 3.73 -8.08
CA ARG A 236 -24.16 2.88 -7.13
C ARG A 236 -25.42 3.60 -6.71
N GLU A 237 -26.58 3.03 -7.03
CA GLU A 237 -27.89 3.61 -6.70
C GLU A 237 -28.34 3.30 -5.25
N ASP A 238 -27.56 2.53 -4.49
CA ASP A 238 -27.95 1.86 -3.24
C ASP A 238 -27.14 2.30 -2.00
N ILE A 239 -26.45 3.45 -2.07
CA ILE A 239 -25.82 4.07 -0.89
C ILE A 239 -26.45 5.43 -0.61
#